data_3ad6b6bbcbb7b01ce72ab2c818cb36bd
#
_entry.id   3ad6b6bbcbb7b01ce72ab2c818cb36bd
#
_cell.length_a   1.000
_cell.length_b   1.000
_cell.length_c   1.000
_cell.angle_alpha   90.00
_cell.angle_beta   90.00
_cell.angle_gamma   90.00
#
_symmetry.space_group_name_H-M   'P 1'
#
loop_
_entity.id
_entity.type
_entity.pdbx_description
1 polymer ?
#
loop_
_entity_poly.entity_id
_entity_poly.type
_entity_poly.pdbx_seq_one_letter_code
_entity_poly.pdbx_strand_id
1 'polypeptide(L)' 'MRGTKVKRLRREYRTKFSPWINARRTPPMTWRTFKRAAV' A
#
# COMPACT_ATOMS: atom_id res chain seq x y z
N MET A 1 -12.14 15.41 -5.01
CA MET A 1 -12.24 14.27 -5.91
C MET A 1 -12.11 12.96 -5.18
N ARG A 2 -12.96 12.03 -5.51
CA ARG A 2 -12.91 10.72 -4.88
C ARG A 2 -11.70 9.96 -5.35
N GLY A 3 -11.08 9.25 -4.49
CA GLY A 3 -9.94 8.42 -4.85
C GLY A 3 -8.60 9.09 -4.71
N THR A 4 -8.56 10.39 -4.51
CA THR A 4 -7.31 11.09 -4.33
C THR A 4 -6.56 10.56 -3.12
N LYS A 5 -7.27 10.38 -2.02
CA LYS A 5 -6.68 9.84 -0.80
C LYS A 5 -6.26 8.40 -1.00
N VAL A 6 -7.08 7.63 -1.69
CA VAL A 6 -6.79 6.22 -1.96
C VAL A 6 -5.57 6.09 -2.86
N LYS A 7 -5.49 6.93 -3.89
CA LYS A 7 -4.35 6.90 -4.79
C LYS A 7 -3.06 7.22 -4.06
N ARG A 8 -3.09 8.25 -3.22
CA ARG A 8 -1.93 8.64 -2.44
C ARG A 8 -1.52 7.54 -1.47
N LEU A 9 -2.51 6.96 -0.81
CA LEU A 9 -2.28 5.88 0.14
C LEU A 9 -1.67 4.67 -0.54
N ARG A 10 -2.19 4.34 -1.72
CA ARG A 10 -1.70 3.21 -2.49
C ARG A 10 -0.25 3.43 -2.92
N ARG A 11 0.08 4.66 -3.28
CA ARG A 11 1.43 5.02 -3.66
C ARG A 11 2.38 4.84 -2.48
N GLU A 12 1.97 5.28 -1.31
CA GLU A 12 2.76 5.12 -0.10
C GLU A 12 2.97 3.65 0.22
N TYR A 13 1.93 2.85 0.07
CA TYR A 13 2.02 1.43 0.30
C TYR A 13 3.03 0.79 -0.63
N ARG A 14 2.95 1.10 -1.91
CA ARG A 14 3.88 0.55 -2.90
C ARG A 14 5.31 0.96 -2.62
N THR A 15 5.51 2.21 -2.24
CA THR A 15 6.84 2.70 -1.93
C THR A 15 7.40 2.02 -0.69
N LYS A 16 6.56 1.87 0.32
CA LYS A 16 6.98 1.28 1.57
C LYS A 16 7.30 -0.21 1.42
N PHE A 17 6.50 -0.90 0.65
CA PHE A 17 6.67 -2.34 0.45
C PHE A 17 7.24 -2.68 -0.92
N SER A 18 7.93 -1.72 -1.51
CA SER A 18 8.56 -1.91 -2.82
C SER A 18 9.47 -3.13 -2.90
N PRO A 19 10.34 -3.39 -1.93
CA PRO A 19 11.24 -4.56 -1.98
C PRO A 19 10.46 -5.87 -2.10
N TRP A 20 9.37 -6.00 -1.37
CA TRP A 20 8.55 -7.21 -1.42
C TRP A 20 7.81 -7.33 -2.74
N ILE A 21 7.24 -6.22 -3.20
CA ILE A 21 6.49 -6.19 -4.44
C ILE A 21 7.40 -6.52 -5.62
N ASN A 22 8.58 -5.94 -5.67
CA ASN A 22 9.52 -6.18 -6.75
C ASN A 22 10.06 -7.60 -6.74
N ALA A 23 10.24 -8.17 -5.56
CA ALA A 23 10.68 -9.54 -5.41
C ALA A 23 9.53 -10.54 -5.53
N ARG A 24 8.32 -10.05 -5.73
CA ARG A 24 7.12 -10.87 -5.79
C ARG A 24 6.93 -11.70 -4.54
N ARG A 25 7.26 -11.10 -3.42
CA ARG A 25 7.09 -11.73 -2.12
C ARG A 25 5.90 -11.15 -1.39
N THR A 26 5.39 -11.89 -0.42
CA THR A 26 4.29 -11.42 0.39
C THR A 26 4.79 -10.38 1.38
N PRO A 27 4.28 -9.13 1.31
CA PRO A 27 4.69 -8.09 2.23
C PRO A 27 4.18 -8.41 3.64
N PRO A 28 4.83 -7.83 4.67
CA PRO A 28 4.40 -8.05 6.06
C PRO A 28 3.01 -7.51 6.35
N MET A 29 2.53 -6.63 5.49
CA MET A 29 1.20 -6.05 5.64
C MET A 29 0.53 -5.98 4.29
N THR A 30 -0.70 -6.50 4.19
CA THR A 30 -1.44 -6.46 2.95
C THR A 30 -2.01 -5.07 2.71
N TRP A 31 -2.38 -4.79 1.47
CA TRP A 31 -3.00 -3.52 1.11
C TRP A 31 -4.26 -3.25 1.94
N ARG A 32 -5.06 -4.29 2.13
CA ARG A 32 -6.29 -4.17 2.91
C ARG A 32 -6.00 -3.73 4.35
N THR A 33 -5.03 -4.36 4.97
CA THR A 33 -4.64 -4.04 6.34
C THR A 33 -4.04 -2.64 6.43
N PHE A 34 -3.18 -2.30 5.48
CA PHE A 34 -2.56 -1.00 5.44
C PHE A 34 -3.60 0.10 5.27
N LYS A 35 -4.51 -0.10 4.35
CA LYS A 35 -5.59 0.86 4.08
C LYS A 35 -6.44 1.07 5.33
N ARG A 36 -6.76 -0.01 6.01
CA ARG A 36 -7.58 0.04 7.20
C ARG A 36 -6.88 0.77 8.33
N ALA A 37 -5.59 0.55 8.49
CA ALA A 37 -4.82 1.19 9.54
C ALA A 37 -4.61 2.68 9.27
N ALA A 38 -4.59 3.06 8.01
CA ALA A 38 -4.35 4.45 7.63
C ALA A 38 -5.59 5.33 7.69
N VAL A 39 -6.76 4.74 7.74
CA VAL A 39 -8.02 5.50 7.78
C VAL A 39 -8.36 5.96 9.19
#